data_c140de6520ac31b8ce97ab379fdbb5b1
#
_entry.id   c140de6520ac31b8ce97ab379fdbb5b1
#
_cell.length_a   1.000
_cell.length_b   1.000
_cell.length_c   1.000
_cell.angle_alpha   90.00
_cell.angle_beta   90.00
_cell.angle_gamma   90.00
#
_symmetry.space_group_name_H-M   'P 1'
#
loop_
_entity.id
_entity.type
_entity.pdbx_description
1 polymer ?
#
loop_
_entity_poly.entity_id
_entity_poly.type
_entity_poly.pdbx_seq_one_letter_code
_entity_poly.pdbx_strand_id
1 'polypeptide(L)'
;MTAKNNHTHNQVSDSEIRDIIKCEITRQQDNIVLIASENFTSQEVIRTMGSVLTNKYAEGYPGFRYYEGCENMDSIEDIARNRANKLFGSNYCNVQPHSGVNANVAVFLAILKCGDKILSMNLRDGGHLSHGHKQNLTGKYFDIYTYSVDPDTEILDYEDIRKQAKIIKPKLIIAGASSYSRKIEFAKFREIADEVGSYLMADTAHIAGLMVS
;
A
#
# COMPACT_ATOMS: atom_id res chain seq x y z
N MET A 1 13.66 40.62 -1.48
CA MET A 1 12.38 40.55 -2.18
C MET A 1 11.66 39.31 -1.67
N THR A 2 10.77 39.50 -0.72
CA THR A 2 10.01 38.42 -0.09
C THR A 2 8.86 38.02 -1.01
N ALA A 3 8.93 36.83 -1.60
CA ALA A 3 7.84 36.26 -2.35
C ALA A 3 6.65 36.05 -1.40
N LYS A 4 5.61 36.88 -1.57
CA LYS A 4 4.31 36.66 -0.94
C LYS A 4 3.72 35.39 -1.54
N ASN A 5 3.84 34.26 -0.83
CA ASN A 5 3.09 33.06 -1.11
C ASN A 5 1.60 33.30 -0.87
N ASN A 6 0.91 33.79 -1.88
CA ASN A 6 -0.55 33.79 -1.93
C ASN A 6 -1.02 32.35 -2.16
N HIS A 7 -0.95 31.52 -1.14
CA HIS A 7 -1.66 30.25 -1.13
C HIS A 7 -3.14 30.59 -0.90
N THR A 8 -3.89 30.71 -1.98
CA THR A 8 -5.35 30.60 -1.93
C THR A 8 -5.68 29.16 -1.55
N HIS A 9 -5.59 28.83 -0.26
CA HIS A 9 -6.33 27.72 0.29
C HIS A 9 -7.80 28.01 -0.02
N ASN A 10 -8.52 27.08 -0.68
CA ASN A 10 -9.97 27.13 -0.77
C ASN A 10 -10.47 27.40 0.66
N GLN A 11 -10.97 28.59 0.91
CA GLN A 11 -11.35 28.98 2.26
C GLN A 11 -12.57 28.14 2.62
N VAL A 12 -12.36 27.17 3.51
CA VAL A 12 -13.47 26.44 4.13
C VAL A 12 -14.29 27.49 4.85
N SER A 13 -15.58 27.61 4.49
CA SER A 13 -16.50 28.62 5.03
C SER A 13 -16.83 28.36 6.50
N ASP A 14 -16.87 27.09 6.88
CA ASP A 14 -17.08 26.67 8.27
C ASP A 14 -15.88 27.08 9.12
N SER A 15 -16.11 27.95 10.11
CA SER A 15 -15.07 28.51 10.97
C SER A 15 -14.44 27.46 11.88
N GLU A 16 -15.22 26.52 12.40
CA GLU A 16 -14.72 25.50 13.31
C GLU A 16 -13.77 24.55 12.56
N ILE A 17 -14.18 24.08 11.38
CA ILE A 17 -13.33 23.24 10.52
C ILE A 17 -12.06 23.98 10.06
N ARG A 18 -12.22 25.23 9.66
CA ARG A 18 -11.08 26.06 9.24
C ARG A 18 -10.03 26.23 10.34
N ASP A 19 -10.47 26.41 11.59
CA ASP A 19 -9.55 26.60 12.71
C ASP A 19 -8.85 25.29 13.09
N ILE A 20 -9.54 24.14 13.00
CA ILE A 20 -8.91 22.80 13.14
C ILE A 20 -7.85 22.58 12.05
N ILE A 21 -8.14 22.93 10.79
CA ILE A 21 -7.16 22.82 9.70
C ILE A 21 -5.93 23.68 9.97
N LYS A 22 -6.07 24.90 10.48
CA LYS A 22 -4.93 25.76 10.86
C LYS A 22 -4.09 25.11 11.97
N CYS A 23 -4.74 24.58 13.00
CA CYS A 23 -4.05 23.87 14.07
C CYS A 23 -3.26 22.68 13.53
N GLU A 24 -3.84 21.91 12.61
CA GLU A 24 -3.15 20.77 12.00
C GLU A 24 -1.97 21.18 11.12
N ILE A 25 -2.09 22.29 10.36
CA ILE A 25 -0.97 22.87 9.61
C ILE A 25 0.18 23.22 10.56
N THR A 26 -0.12 23.91 11.67
CA THR A 26 0.89 24.24 12.68
C THR A 26 1.52 22.99 13.29
N ARG A 27 0.70 21.99 13.64
CA ARG A 27 1.20 20.73 14.16
C ARG A 27 2.19 20.06 13.20
N GLN A 28 1.87 20.00 11.91
CA GLN A 28 2.75 19.40 10.90
C GLN A 28 4.04 20.20 10.69
N GLN A 29 4.01 21.53 10.85
CA GLN A 29 5.20 22.39 10.72
C GLN A 29 6.14 22.28 11.93
N ASP A 30 5.56 22.10 13.11
CA ASP A 30 6.30 22.16 14.38
C ASP A 30 6.78 20.79 14.86
N ASN A 31 6.37 19.69 14.20
CA ASN A 31 6.70 18.33 14.63
C ASN A 31 7.45 17.56 13.54
N ILE A 32 8.38 16.71 13.98
CA ILE A 32 9.00 15.69 13.13
C ILE A 32 8.15 14.44 13.20
N VAL A 33 7.59 14.03 12.06
CA VAL A 33 6.77 12.82 11.96
C VAL A 33 7.67 11.61 11.72
N LEU A 34 7.60 10.63 12.62
CA LEU A 34 8.34 9.37 12.54
C LEU A 34 7.42 8.16 12.29
N ILE A 35 6.21 8.39 11.77
CA ILE A 35 5.25 7.34 11.41
C ILE A 35 5.53 6.92 9.97
N ALA A 36 5.96 5.67 9.77
CA ALA A 36 6.41 5.16 8.49
C ALA A 36 5.35 5.22 7.36
N SER A 37 4.07 5.20 7.72
CA SER A 37 2.95 5.28 6.77
C SER A 37 2.53 6.69 6.39
N GLU A 38 3.05 7.73 7.05
CA GLU A 38 2.71 9.12 6.73
C GLU A 38 3.62 9.68 5.63
N ASN A 39 3.02 10.46 4.72
CA ASN A 39 3.72 11.15 3.64
C ASN A 39 3.06 12.50 3.36
N PHE A 40 3.86 13.55 3.26
CA PHE A 40 3.37 14.87 2.86
C PHE A 40 3.05 14.88 1.37
N THR A 41 1.77 15.01 1.06
CA THR A 41 1.31 15.01 -0.33
C THR A 41 1.49 16.37 -0.99
N SER A 42 1.63 16.40 -2.32
CA SER A 42 1.76 17.64 -3.08
C SER A 42 0.45 18.44 -3.10
N GLN A 43 0.58 19.75 -3.32
CA GLN A 43 -0.60 20.63 -3.46
C GLN A 43 -1.47 20.24 -4.65
N GLU A 44 -0.89 19.69 -5.73
CA GLU A 44 -1.62 19.22 -6.89
C GLU A 44 -2.52 18.04 -6.53
N VAL A 45 -2.02 17.08 -5.73
CA VAL A 45 -2.81 15.94 -5.24
C VAL A 45 -3.96 16.44 -4.37
N ILE A 46 -3.71 17.34 -3.41
CA ILE A 46 -4.74 17.89 -2.53
C ILE A 46 -5.84 18.58 -3.36
N ARG A 47 -5.47 19.41 -4.34
CA ARG A 47 -6.42 20.11 -5.20
C ARG A 47 -7.22 19.15 -6.09
N THR A 48 -6.57 18.12 -6.61
CA THR A 48 -7.25 17.13 -7.46
C THR A 48 -8.27 16.33 -6.65
N MET A 49 -7.92 15.90 -5.44
CA MET A 49 -8.84 15.18 -4.55
C MET A 49 -10.04 16.04 -4.14
N GLY A 50 -9.84 17.34 -3.93
CA GLY A 50 -10.90 18.29 -3.60
C GLY A 50 -11.62 18.90 -4.81
N SER A 51 -11.43 18.35 -6.01
CA SER A 51 -12.07 18.86 -7.22
C SER A 51 -13.48 18.29 -7.44
N VAL A 52 -14.16 18.77 -8.48
CA VAL A 52 -15.50 18.29 -8.89
C VAL A 52 -15.53 16.80 -9.25
N LEU A 53 -14.39 16.18 -9.50
CA LEU A 53 -14.29 14.73 -9.73
C LEU A 53 -14.85 13.93 -8.55
N THR A 54 -14.76 14.46 -7.33
CA THR A 54 -15.32 13.86 -6.12
C THR A 54 -16.83 13.64 -6.18
N ASN A 55 -17.54 14.41 -7.00
CA ASN A 55 -19.01 14.32 -7.12
C ASN A 55 -19.49 13.11 -7.94
N LYS A 56 -18.59 12.52 -8.75
CA LYS A 56 -19.01 11.48 -9.71
C LYS A 56 -18.93 10.08 -9.11
N TYR A 57 -20.04 9.40 -9.13
CA TYR A 57 -20.12 7.97 -8.82
C TYR A 57 -19.74 7.17 -10.08
N ALA A 58 -18.65 6.33 -10.00
CA ALA A 58 -18.03 5.69 -11.17
C ALA A 58 -17.73 4.20 -10.91
N GLU A 59 -18.75 3.46 -10.43
CA GLU A 59 -18.65 2.03 -10.20
C GLU A 59 -18.37 1.27 -11.50
N GLY A 60 -17.52 0.26 -11.45
CA GLY A 60 -17.04 -0.50 -12.59
C GLY A 60 -15.63 -0.06 -13.02
N TYR A 61 -15.25 -0.37 -14.25
CA TYR A 61 -13.93 -0.06 -14.82
C TYR A 61 -14.06 0.82 -16.06
N PRO A 62 -13.00 1.49 -16.52
CA PRO A 62 -13.01 2.24 -17.77
C PRO A 62 -13.60 1.41 -18.93
N GLY A 63 -14.58 1.99 -19.62
CA GLY A 63 -15.33 1.32 -20.69
C GLY A 63 -16.39 0.30 -20.24
N PHE A 64 -16.48 0.00 -18.94
CA PHE A 64 -17.43 -0.96 -18.36
C PHE A 64 -18.03 -0.42 -17.06
N ARG A 65 -18.61 0.79 -17.13
CA ARG A 65 -19.25 1.44 -15.98
C ARG A 65 -20.72 1.02 -15.86
N TYR A 66 -21.19 1.01 -14.61
CA TYR A 66 -22.61 0.78 -14.34
C TYR A 66 -23.47 2.02 -14.54
N TYR A 67 -22.84 3.21 -14.63
CA TYR A 67 -23.52 4.51 -14.77
C TYR A 67 -22.94 5.29 -15.94
N GLU A 68 -23.79 6.11 -16.55
CA GLU A 68 -23.39 7.03 -17.62
C GLU A 68 -22.65 8.27 -17.10
N GLY A 69 -22.07 9.04 -17.99
CA GLY A 69 -21.33 10.27 -17.69
C GLY A 69 -19.97 10.01 -17.00
N CYS A 70 -19.37 8.86 -17.25
CA CYS A 70 -18.09 8.46 -16.65
C CYS A 70 -16.88 8.69 -17.57
N GLU A 71 -17.03 9.34 -18.71
CA GLU A 71 -15.97 9.50 -19.73
C GLU A 71 -14.73 10.18 -19.18
N ASN A 72 -14.91 11.20 -18.32
CA ASN A 72 -13.81 11.89 -17.66
C ASN A 72 -13.19 11.04 -16.55
N MET A 73 -13.99 10.21 -15.87
CA MET A 73 -13.49 9.26 -14.86
C MET A 73 -12.69 8.14 -15.51
N ASP A 74 -13.13 7.63 -16.66
CA ASP A 74 -12.38 6.66 -17.46
C ASP A 74 -11.02 7.24 -17.85
N SER A 75 -11.03 8.45 -18.39
CA SER A 75 -9.80 9.12 -18.83
C SER A 75 -8.79 9.31 -17.70
N ILE A 76 -9.24 9.74 -16.50
CA ILE A 76 -8.32 9.97 -15.38
C ILE A 76 -7.81 8.65 -14.80
N GLU A 77 -8.66 7.62 -14.74
CA GLU A 77 -8.25 6.29 -14.29
C GLU A 77 -7.25 5.65 -15.25
N ASP A 78 -7.47 5.76 -16.56
CA ASP A 78 -6.52 5.27 -17.56
C ASP A 78 -5.18 6.01 -17.53
N ILE A 79 -5.17 7.33 -17.31
CA ILE A 79 -3.94 8.09 -17.09
C ILE A 79 -3.19 7.54 -15.87
N ALA A 80 -3.89 7.31 -14.76
CA ALA A 80 -3.28 6.80 -13.54
C ALA A 80 -2.69 5.39 -13.74
N ARG A 81 -3.45 4.48 -14.37
CA ARG A 81 -3.01 3.11 -14.70
C ARG A 81 -1.79 3.12 -15.62
N ASN A 82 -1.82 3.90 -16.69
CA ASN A 82 -0.72 3.99 -17.65
C ASN A 82 0.56 4.56 -17.00
N ARG A 83 0.42 5.57 -16.15
CA ARG A 83 1.56 6.15 -15.42
C ARG A 83 2.13 5.16 -14.42
N ALA A 84 1.29 4.44 -13.67
CA ALA A 84 1.74 3.42 -12.74
C ALA A 84 2.45 2.26 -13.46
N ASN A 85 1.87 1.74 -14.55
CA ASN A 85 2.51 0.70 -15.37
C ASN A 85 3.89 1.15 -15.89
N LYS A 86 4.00 2.39 -16.37
CA LYS A 86 5.28 2.93 -16.84
C LYS A 86 6.29 3.09 -15.69
N LEU A 87 5.83 3.56 -14.54
CA LEU A 87 6.68 3.84 -13.38
C LEU A 87 7.27 2.55 -12.79
N PHE A 88 6.46 1.50 -12.69
CA PHE A 88 6.86 0.23 -12.09
C PHE A 88 7.29 -0.84 -13.11
N GLY A 89 7.24 -0.54 -14.40
CA GLY A 89 7.53 -1.52 -15.47
C GLY A 89 6.55 -2.70 -15.47
N SER A 90 5.31 -2.49 -15.00
CA SER A 90 4.31 -3.54 -14.88
C SER A 90 3.43 -3.65 -16.13
N ASN A 91 2.90 -4.86 -16.40
CA ASN A 91 1.98 -5.09 -17.51
C ASN A 91 0.54 -4.68 -17.18
N TYR A 92 0.17 -4.74 -15.90
CA TYR A 92 -1.18 -4.46 -15.43
C TYR A 92 -1.13 -3.64 -14.14
N CYS A 93 -2.11 -2.78 -13.98
CA CYS A 93 -2.28 -1.98 -12.78
C CYS A 93 -3.77 -1.79 -12.47
N ASN A 94 -4.10 -1.86 -11.18
CA ASN A 94 -5.39 -1.45 -10.65
C ASN A 94 -5.14 -0.30 -9.66
N VAL A 95 -5.75 0.85 -9.91
CA VAL A 95 -5.58 2.07 -9.10
C VAL A 95 -6.81 2.38 -8.24
N GLN A 96 -7.81 1.49 -8.21
CA GLN A 96 -9.06 1.71 -7.47
C GLN A 96 -8.99 1.43 -5.96
N PRO A 97 -8.10 0.56 -5.42
CA PRO A 97 -8.06 0.36 -3.98
C PRO A 97 -7.89 1.68 -3.21
N HIS A 98 -8.75 1.91 -2.24
CA HIS A 98 -8.72 3.14 -1.42
C HIS A 98 -7.67 3.10 -0.31
N SER A 99 -7.05 1.95 -0.07
CA SER A 99 -6.02 1.75 0.96
C SER A 99 -5.15 0.53 0.63
N GLY A 100 -3.97 0.44 1.25
CA GLY A 100 -3.11 -0.74 1.18
C GLY A 100 -3.82 -2.02 1.65
N VAL A 101 -4.62 -1.92 2.73
CA VAL A 101 -5.41 -3.06 3.21
C VAL A 101 -6.43 -3.52 2.16
N ASN A 102 -7.11 -2.60 1.49
CA ASN A 102 -8.06 -2.93 0.43
C ASN A 102 -7.34 -3.60 -0.77
N ALA A 103 -6.16 -3.09 -1.15
CA ALA A 103 -5.34 -3.69 -2.19
C ALA A 103 -4.90 -5.13 -1.81
N ASN A 104 -4.40 -5.33 -0.59
CA ASN A 104 -3.99 -6.65 -0.10
C ASN A 104 -5.15 -7.64 -0.08
N VAL A 105 -6.32 -7.22 0.42
CA VAL A 105 -7.53 -8.07 0.43
C VAL A 105 -7.95 -8.43 -0.98
N ALA A 106 -7.90 -7.50 -1.94
CA ALA A 106 -8.22 -7.79 -3.33
C ALA A 106 -7.29 -8.85 -3.93
N VAL A 107 -5.98 -8.76 -3.66
CA VAL A 107 -5.01 -9.79 -4.07
C VAL A 107 -5.34 -11.14 -3.42
N PHE A 108 -5.58 -11.18 -2.12
CA PHE A 108 -5.89 -12.43 -1.42
C PHE A 108 -7.14 -13.11 -1.98
N LEU A 109 -8.21 -12.35 -2.17
CA LEU A 109 -9.45 -12.91 -2.74
C LEU A 109 -9.31 -13.38 -4.19
N ALA A 110 -8.38 -12.79 -4.95
CA ALA A 110 -8.12 -13.19 -6.33
C ALA A 110 -7.38 -14.52 -6.44
N ILE A 111 -6.46 -14.84 -5.51
CA ILE A 111 -5.53 -15.96 -5.66
C ILE A 111 -5.64 -17.03 -4.56
N LEU A 112 -6.36 -16.75 -3.46
CA LEU A 112 -6.47 -17.63 -2.32
C LEU A 112 -7.91 -18.09 -2.08
N LYS A 113 -8.02 -19.22 -1.38
CA LYS A 113 -9.27 -19.73 -0.79
C LYS A 113 -9.18 -19.64 0.73
N CYS A 114 -10.33 -19.58 1.40
CA CYS A 114 -10.38 -19.61 2.86
C CYS A 114 -9.62 -20.85 3.38
N GLY A 115 -8.74 -20.63 4.37
CA GLY A 115 -7.88 -21.66 4.93
C GLY A 115 -6.55 -21.88 4.18
N ASP A 116 -6.31 -21.23 3.04
CA ASP A 116 -5.00 -21.30 2.38
C ASP A 116 -3.91 -20.71 3.29
N LYS A 117 -2.71 -21.31 3.20
CA LYS A 117 -1.57 -20.91 4.01
C LYS A 117 -0.87 -19.68 3.43
N ILE A 118 -0.59 -18.71 4.29
CA ILE A 118 0.21 -17.52 3.98
C ILE A 118 1.45 -17.52 4.88
N LEU A 119 2.62 -17.22 4.30
CA LEU A 119 3.86 -16.96 5.03
C LEU A 119 4.19 -15.47 4.89
N SER A 120 4.27 -14.74 6.00
CA SER A 120 4.48 -13.28 6.04
C SER A 120 5.41 -12.88 7.16
N MET A 121 5.86 -11.62 7.16
CA MET A 121 6.70 -11.09 8.23
C MET A 121 5.91 -10.94 9.53
N ASN A 122 6.52 -11.32 10.66
CA ASN A 122 5.95 -11.13 11.99
C ASN A 122 5.71 -9.63 12.27
N LEU A 123 4.58 -9.32 12.90
CA LEU A 123 4.24 -7.94 13.27
C LEU A 123 5.29 -7.29 14.17
N ARG A 124 5.88 -8.05 15.10
CA ARG A 124 6.91 -7.55 16.04
C ARG A 124 8.18 -7.08 15.32
N ASP A 125 8.48 -7.69 14.19
CA ASP A 125 9.70 -7.44 13.42
C ASP A 125 9.48 -6.43 12.28
N GLY A 126 8.29 -5.83 12.23
CA GLY A 126 7.95 -4.80 11.27
C GLY A 126 6.91 -5.18 10.22
N GLY A 127 6.30 -6.36 10.31
CA GLY A 127 5.19 -6.75 9.44
C GLY A 127 3.97 -5.84 9.57
N HIS A 128 3.02 -5.97 8.65
CA HIS A 128 1.79 -5.17 8.66
C HIS A 128 0.60 -5.99 9.19
N LEU A 129 -0.38 -5.31 9.80
CA LEU A 129 -1.61 -5.95 10.32
C LEU A 129 -2.35 -6.75 9.24
N SER A 130 -2.40 -6.25 8.00
CA SER A 130 -3.06 -6.93 6.88
C SER A 130 -2.30 -8.15 6.34
N HIS A 131 -1.07 -8.40 6.82
CA HIS A 131 -0.30 -9.58 6.45
C HIS A 131 -0.72 -10.83 7.22
N GLY A 132 -1.72 -10.75 8.10
CA GLY A 132 -2.28 -11.92 8.77
C GLY A 132 -2.47 -11.79 10.28
N HIS A 133 -2.46 -10.57 10.82
CA HIS A 133 -2.74 -10.39 12.23
C HIS A 133 -4.15 -10.88 12.59
N LYS A 134 -4.29 -11.59 13.72
CA LYS A 134 -5.54 -12.26 14.15
C LYS A 134 -6.77 -11.34 14.21
N GLN A 135 -6.58 -10.04 14.46
CA GLN A 135 -7.65 -9.05 14.49
C GLN A 135 -8.03 -8.52 13.09
N ASN A 136 -7.19 -8.77 12.08
CA ASN A 136 -7.46 -8.39 10.70
C ASN A 136 -8.27 -9.49 9.99
N LEU A 137 -8.96 -9.11 8.90
CA LEU A 137 -9.70 -10.04 8.05
C LEU A 137 -8.80 -11.19 7.59
N THR A 138 -7.58 -10.91 7.19
CA THR A 138 -6.64 -11.91 6.68
C THR A 138 -6.32 -12.99 7.71
N GLY A 139 -6.08 -12.61 8.98
CA GLY A 139 -5.85 -13.57 10.06
C GLY A 139 -7.08 -14.36 10.50
N LYS A 140 -8.28 -13.97 10.04
CA LYS A 140 -9.53 -14.69 10.29
C LYS A 140 -9.89 -15.70 9.18
N TYR A 141 -9.44 -15.43 7.96
CA TYR A 141 -9.84 -16.23 6.77
C TYR A 141 -8.75 -17.17 6.30
N PHE A 142 -7.47 -16.92 6.61
CA PHE A 142 -6.34 -17.68 6.13
C PHE A 142 -5.52 -18.27 7.27
N ASP A 143 -4.79 -19.35 6.96
CA ASP A 143 -3.87 -20.01 7.89
C ASP A 143 -2.50 -19.31 7.83
N ILE A 144 -2.19 -18.52 8.87
CA ILE A 144 -1.07 -17.58 8.87
C ILE A 144 0.14 -18.16 9.57
N TYR A 145 1.26 -18.16 8.87
CA TYR A 145 2.60 -18.46 9.37
C TYR A 145 3.47 -17.23 9.23
N THR A 146 4.39 -17.03 10.18
CA THR A 146 5.23 -15.83 10.17
C THR A 146 6.70 -16.19 10.21
N TYR A 147 7.49 -15.50 9.38
CA TYR A 147 8.94 -15.45 9.52
C TYR A 147 9.35 -14.22 10.34
N SER A 148 10.51 -14.33 10.98
CA SER A 148 11.08 -13.29 11.85
C SER A 148 12.46 -12.90 11.36
N VAL A 149 12.97 -11.80 11.92
CA VAL A 149 14.39 -11.46 11.81
C VAL A 149 15.22 -12.35 12.73
N ASP A 150 16.49 -12.52 12.42
CA ASP A 150 17.44 -13.11 13.32
C ASP A 150 17.57 -12.24 14.59
N PRO A 151 17.46 -12.83 15.79
CA PRO A 151 17.37 -12.07 17.04
C PRO A 151 18.66 -11.30 17.41
N ASP A 152 19.81 -11.74 16.90
CA ASP A 152 21.10 -11.13 17.23
C ASP A 152 21.48 -10.02 16.23
N THR A 153 21.15 -10.20 14.95
CA THR A 153 21.52 -9.28 13.88
C THR A 153 20.39 -8.34 13.45
N GLU A 154 19.14 -8.67 13.80
CA GLU A 154 17.92 -7.98 13.37
C GLU A 154 17.77 -7.94 11.84
N ILE A 155 18.34 -8.92 11.15
CA ILE A 155 18.30 -9.06 9.67
C ILE A 155 17.47 -10.30 9.31
N LEU A 156 16.83 -10.26 8.13
CA LEU A 156 16.10 -11.40 7.58
C LEU A 156 17.07 -12.54 7.22
N ASP A 157 16.88 -13.72 7.84
CA ASP A 157 17.57 -14.94 7.43
C ASP A 157 16.78 -15.64 6.32
N TYR A 158 17.22 -15.47 5.07
CA TYR A 158 16.55 -16.05 3.91
C TYR A 158 16.66 -17.57 3.85
N GLU A 159 17.68 -18.17 4.48
CA GLU A 159 17.79 -19.63 4.54
C GLU A 159 16.79 -20.22 5.55
N ASP A 160 16.55 -19.54 6.65
CA ASP A 160 15.50 -19.95 7.57
C ASP A 160 14.11 -19.77 6.94
N ILE A 161 13.85 -18.65 6.27
CA ILE A 161 12.60 -18.44 5.50
C ILE A 161 12.39 -19.54 4.47
N ARG A 162 13.45 -19.95 3.75
CA ARG A 162 13.41 -21.05 2.78
C ARG A 162 13.04 -22.37 3.42
N LYS A 163 13.65 -22.70 4.58
CA LYS A 163 13.32 -23.92 5.35
C LYS A 163 11.87 -23.90 5.80
N GLN A 164 11.40 -22.80 6.35
CA GLN A 164 10.01 -22.64 6.77
C GLN A 164 9.05 -22.82 5.57
N ALA A 165 9.32 -22.17 4.44
CA ALA A 165 8.50 -22.28 3.24
C ALA A 165 8.39 -23.71 2.73
N LYS A 166 9.49 -24.49 2.76
CA LYS A 166 9.51 -25.92 2.37
C LYS A 166 8.66 -26.81 3.29
N ILE A 167 8.64 -26.51 4.58
CA ILE A 167 7.84 -27.24 5.58
C ILE A 167 6.37 -26.86 5.47
N ILE A 168 6.08 -25.56 5.45
CA ILE A 168 4.72 -24.99 5.50
C ILE A 168 4.01 -25.20 4.17
N LYS A 169 4.73 -25.04 3.05
CA LYS A 169 4.21 -25.00 1.68
C LYS A 169 3.07 -24.00 1.55
N PRO A 170 3.34 -22.70 1.80
CA PRO A 170 2.32 -21.68 1.73
C PRO A 170 1.82 -21.52 0.30
N LYS A 171 0.58 -21.10 0.13
CA LYS A 171 0.02 -20.72 -1.17
C LYS A 171 0.52 -19.34 -1.59
N LEU A 172 0.80 -18.47 -0.62
CA LEU A 172 1.30 -17.11 -0.81
C LEU A 172 2.43 -16.82 0.17
N ILE A 173 3.51 -16.23 -0.33
CA ILE A 173 4.56 -15.58 0.47
C ILE A 173 4.41 -14.08 0.31
N ILE A 174 4.37 -13.34 1.43
CA ILE A 174 4.35 -11.88 1.43
C ILE A 174 5.73 -11.37 1.82
N ALA A 175 6.37 -10.64 0.93
CA ALA A 175 7.61 -9.92 1.18
C ALA A 175 7.31 -8.43 1.31
N GLY A 176 7.56 -7.85 2.47
CA GLY A 176 7.28 -6.45 2.74
C GLY A 176 7.07 -6.17 4.21
N ALA A 177 7.20 -4.92 4.57
CA ALA A 177 7.14 -4.50 5.96
C ALA A 177 6.65 -3.06 6.11
N SER A 178 6.10 -2.74 7.29
CA SER A 178 5.74 -1.37 7.67
C SER A 178 6.89 -0.63 8.33
N SER A 179 7.72 -1.33 9.10
CA SER A 179 8.74 -0.70 9.95
C SER A 179 10.09 -1.45 9.98
N TYR A 180 10.35 -2.31 9.01
CA TYR A 180 11.66 -2.94 8.86
C TYR A 180 12.59 -2.01 8.09
N SER A 181 13.65 -1.53 8.74
CA SER A 181 14.54 -0.48 8.21
C SER A 181 15.69 -0.98 7.35
N ARG A 182 15.80 -2.28 7.14
CA ARG A 182 16.86 -2.89 6.33
C ARG A 182 16.36 -3.19 4.92
N LYS A 183 17.29 -3.39 3.99
CA LYS A 183 16.97 -3.77 2.61
C LYS A 183 16.32 -5.16 2.57
N ILE A 184 15.23 -5.29 1.83
CA ILE A 184 14.58 -6.56 1.53
C ILE A 184 15.07 -7.05 0.17
N GLU A 185 15.64 -8.25 0.13
CA GLU A 185 16.13 -8.87 -1.10
C GLU A 185 14.99 -9.64 -1.79
N PHE A 186 14.17 -8.92 -2.57
CA PHE A 186 12.98 -9.50 -3.22
C PHE A 186 13.32 -10.65 -4.17
N ALA A 187 14.51 -10.65 -4.80
CA ALA A 187 14.98 -11.74 -5.64
C ALA A 187 15.08 -13.06 -4.85
N LYS A 188 15.59 -13.02 -3.62
CA LYS A 188 15.65 -14.22 -2.76
C LYS A 188 14.26 -14.73 -2.40
N PHE A 189 13.29 -13.84 -2.13
CA PHE A 189 11.90 -14.25 -1.93
C PHE A 189 11.30 -14.87 -3.19
N ARG A 190 11.66 -14.37 -4.39
CA ARG A 190 11.21 -14.96 -5.64
C ARG A 190 11.74 -16.39 -5.81
N GLU A 191 13.03 -16.61 -5.57
CA GLU A 191 13.63 -17.94 -5.59
C GLU A 191 12.93 -18.90 -4.62
N ILE A 192 12.71 -18.47 -3.37
CA ILE A 192 12.03 -19.28 -2.35
C ILE A 192 10.61 -19.63 -2.79
N ALA A 193 9.86 -18.66 -3.31
CA ALA A 193 8.50 -18.86 -3.77
C ALA A 193 8.45 -19.83 -4.96
N ASP A 194 9.39 -19.75 -5.89
CA ASP A 194 9.49 -20.65 -7.04
C ASP A 194 9.82 -22.09 -6.60
N GLU A 195 10.73 -22.26 -5.64
CA GLU A 195 11.10 -23.57 -5.09
C GLU A 195 9.92 -24.33 -4.49
N VAL A 196 8.94 -23.63 -3.92
CA VAL A 196 7.78 -24.25 -3.25
C VAL A 196 6.46 -24.10 -4.02
N GLY A 197 6.48 -23.48 -5.20
CA GLY A 197 5.31 -23.25 -6.03
C GLY A 197 4.30 -22.25 -5.44
N SER A 198 4.78 -21.26 -4.66
CA SER A 198 3.97 -20.22 -4.05
C SER A 198 3.83 -19.01 -4.95
N TYR A 199 2.70 -18.30 -4.82
CA TYR A 199 2.66 -16.90 -5.25
C TYR A 199 3.59 -16.05 -4.38
N LEU A 200 4.17 -15.00 -4.97
CA LEU A 200 4.90 -13.97 -4.23
C LEU A 200 4.16 -12.65 -4.37
N MET A 201 3.84 -12.03 -3.24
CA MET A 201 3.36 -10.65 -3.18
C MET A 201 4.43 -9.77 -2.51
N ALA A 202 4.88 -8.75 -3.21
CA ALA A 202 5.73 -7.72 -2.64
C ALA A 202 4.85 -6.55 -2.18
N ASP A 203 4.66 -6.41 -0.86
CA ASP A 203 3.99 -5.24 -0.29
C ASP A 203 5.04 -4.14 -0.07
N THR A 204 5.07 -3.21 -1.00
CA THR A 204 6.06 -2.12 -1.05
C THR A 204 5.47 -0.77 -0.66
N ALA A 205 4.31 -0.77 0.00
CA ALA A 205 3.54 0.44 0.29
C ALA A 205 4.40 1.58 0.89
N HIS A 206 5.34 1.26 1.80
CA HIS A 206 6.16 2.28 2.45
C HIS A 206 7.44 2.66 1.69
N ILE A 207 7.88 1.84 0.74
CA ILE A 207 9.14 2.04 0.01
C ILE A 207 8.95 2.24 -1.49
N ALA A 208 7.72 2.21 -1.98
CA ALA A 208 7.43 2.27 -3.42
C ALA A 208 8.07 3.49 -4.12
N GLY A 209 8.03 4.66 -3.48
CA GLY A 209 8.66 5.87 -4.01
C GLY A 209 10.18 5.78 -4.12
N LEU A 210 10.84 5.06 -3.20
CA LEU A 210 12.28 4.84 -3.20
C LEU A 210 12.72 3.77 -4.19
N MET A 211 11.83 2.84 -4.55
CA MET A 211 12.14 1.76 -5.50
C MET A 211 12.18 2.22 -6.95
N VAL A 212 11.52 3.34 -7.26
CA VAL A 212 11.38 3.87 -8.63
C VAL A 212 12.19 5.13 -8.87
N SER A 213 12.95 5.59 -7.87
CA SER A 213 13.80 6.78 -7.94
C SER A 213 15.18 6.50 -8.56
#